data_6bae4f48c88eb532c602f6fc15d2cd82
#
_entry.id   6bae4f48c88eb532c602f6fc15d2cd82
#
_cell.length_a   1.000
_cell.length_b   1.000
_cell.length_c   1.000
_cell.angle_alpha   90.00
_cell.angle_beta   90.00
_cell.angle_gamma   90.00
#
_symmetry.space_group_name_H-M   'P 1'
#
loop_
_entity.id
_entity.type
_entity.pdbx_description
1 polymer ?
#
loop_
_entity_poly.entity_id
_entity_poly.type
_entity_poly.pdbx_seq_one_letter_code
_entity_poly.pdbx_strand_id
1 'polypeptide(L)'
;MDALMLPSNWQRVRLGDIAEIKRGASPRPIENPKWFCANSNVGWVRISDISKNSRFLYKTAQKLSKKGIEKSRFIKQNSLIMSMCATIGKPIITKIDTCIHDGFVVFENPKIDLNYLYYFLCYIEKEWLESGQQGSQVNLNVDLIKNKEVFCPKDLNEQIAIANILSDVDHYLYSLDALILKKESVKKALSFELLSQKKRLKGFNQNWQRVRIGDIANYLTSNLSAEQITQQGKIKVYDVNDFIGYTNTTFISDKPYISIVKDGSVGRVRILPPKTNILSTMGALIANHKTTTEFLFYLLSNFDFKNFTSGSIIPHIYFKDYKEKTIFLPPLNEQIAIANILSGLDNEIISLKNKKRQFDNIKKALNHDLMSAKIRVLKK
;
A
#
# COMPACT_ATOMS: atom_id res chain seq x y z
N MET A 1 -15.22 25.82 15.28
CA MET A 1 -13.95 26.24 14.61
C MET A 1 -13.77 27.70 14.90
N ASP A 2 -12.78 28.03 15.73
CA ASP A 2 -12.45 29.41 15.99
C ASP A 2 -12.11 30.10 14.66
N ALA A 3 -12.66 31.30 14.47
CA ALA A 3 -12.40 32.11 13.29
C ALA A 3 -10.92 32.51 13.28
N LEU A 4 -10.06 31.65 12.78
CA LEU A 4 -8.68 31.98 12.46
C LEU A 4 -8.74 33.19 11.51
N MET A 5 -8.30 34.35 11.99
CA MET A 5 -8.21 35.53 11.14
C MET A 5 -7.24 35.21 10.02
N LEU A 6 -7.75 35.14 8.80
CA LEU A 6 -6.90 34.93 7.61
C LEU A 6 -5.85 36.05 7.56
N PRO A 7 -4.62 35.72 7.14
CA PRO A 7 -3.60 36.75 6.90
C PRO A 7 -4.15 37.78 5.89
N SER A 8 -3.78 39.05 6.05
CA SER A 8 -4.26 40.17 5.21
C SER A 8 -4.00 39.98 3.71
N ASN A 9 -2.94 39.22 3.37
CA ASN A 9 -2.59 38.86 1.98
C ASN A 9 -3.26 37.60 1.47
N TRP A 10 -4.15 36.98 2.25
CA TRP A 10 -4.98 35.86 1.82
C TRP A 10 -6.40 36.33 1.52
N GLN A 11 -7.12 35.54 0.75
CA GLN A 11 -8.51 35.80 0.37
C GLN A 11 -9.39 34.55 0.54
N ARG A 12 -10.65 34.79 0.78
CA ARG A 12 -11.69 33.79 0.76
C ARG A 12 -12.48 33.96 -0.55
N VAL A 13 -12.55 32.94 -1.37
CA VAL A 13 -13.23 32.93 -2.66
C VAL A 13 -13.97 31.63 -2.85
N ARG A 14 -14.97 31.59 -3.72
CA ARG A 14 -15.66 30.34 -4.07
C ARG A 14 -14.91 29.63 -5.18
N LEU A 15 -14.97 28.28 -5.21
CA LEU A 15 -14.36 27.50 -6.28
C LEU A 15 -14.89 27.89 -7.67
N GLY A 16 -16.20 28.20 -7.77
CA GLY A 16 -16.82 28.64 -9.02
C GLY A 16 -16.36 30.03 -9.49
N ASP A 17 -15.78 30.86 -8.62
CA ASP A 17 -15.27 32.18 -8.98
C ASP A 17 -13.82 32.10 -9.52
N ILE A 18 -13.10 31.03 -9.18
CA ILE A 18 -11.70 30.82 -9.55
C ILE A 18 -11.47 29.76 -10.63
N ALA A 19 -12.48 28.99 -10.99
CA ALA A 19 -12.40 28.03 -12.10
C ALA A 19 -13.77 27.78 -12.71
N GLU A 20 -13.79 27.49 -14.01
CA GLU A 20 -14.98 26.97 -14.68
C GLU A 20 -15.13 25.48 -14.33
N ILE A 21 -16.17 25.15 -13.55
CA ILE A 21 -16.40 23.77 -13.09
C ILE A 21 -17.46 23.14 -13.99
N LYS A 22 -17.03 22.13 -14.75
CA LYS A 22 -17.89 21.43 -15.72
C LYS A 22 -17.98 19.95 -15.40
N ARG A 23 -19.20 19.42 -15.39
CA ARG A 23 -19.48 18.00 -15.19
C ARG A 23 -19.08 17.20 -16.42
N GLY A 24 -18.54 15.98 -16.22
CA GLY A 24 -18.32 15.01 -17.26
C GLY A 24 -19.62 14.53 -17.94
N ALA A 25 -19.48 13.79 -19.02
CA ALA A 25 -20.59 13.22 -19.78
C ALA A 25 -20.27 11.81 -20.23
N SER A 26 -21.27 10.92 -20.18
CA SER A 26 -21.14 9.52 -20.59
C SER A 26 -21.92 9.24 -21.87
N PRO A 27 -21.36 8.52 -22.84
CA PRO A 27 -22.14 7.99 -23.96
C PRO A 27 -23.15 6.97 -23.43
N ARG A 28 -24.33 6.89 -24.06
CA ARG A 28 -25.43 6.01 -23.62
C ARG A 28 -25.87 5.06 -24.74
N PRO A 29 -26.25 3.80 -24.46
CA PRO A 29 -25.94 3.07 -23.20
C PRO A 29 -24.44 2.82 -23.06
N ILE A 30 -23.91 2.93 -21.82
CA ILE A 30 -22.45 2.99 -21.58
C ILE A 30 -21.74 1.66 -21.89
N GLU A 31 -22.46 0.55 -21.85
CA GLU A 31 -21.91 -0.80 -22.08
C GLU A 31 -21.67 -1.10 -23.57
N ASN A 32 -22.17 -0.24 -24.48
CA ASN A 32 -22.07 -0.53 -25.90
C ASN A 32 -20.61 -0.46 -26.39
N PRO A 33 -20.08 -1.58 -26.96
CA PRO A 33 -18.68 -1.68 -27.38
C PRO A 33 -18.24 -0.63 -28.42
N LYS A 34 -19.18 -0.05 -29.18
CA LYS A 34 -18.88 0.97 -30.20
C LYS A 34 -18.23 2.24 -29.63
N TRP A 35 -18.38 2.48 -28.31
CA TRP A 35 -17.79 3.62 -27.63
C TRP A 35 -16.30 3.45 -27.33
N PHE A 36 -15.77 2.22 -27.39
CA PHE A 36 -14.41 1.92 -26.97
C PHE A 36 -13.50 1.57 -28.17
N CYS A 37 -12.22 1.90 -28.03
CA CYS A 37 -11.20 1.59 -29.03
C CYS A 37 -9.83 1.51 -28.37
N ALA A 38 -9.24 0.31 -28.34
CA ALA A 38 -7.94 0.08 -27.68
C ALA A 38 -6.79 0.92 -28.28
N ASN A 39 -6.86 1.20 -29.58
CA ASN A 39 -5.82 1.94 -30.31
C ASN A 39 -6.04 3.48 -30.28
N SER A 40 -7.05 3.96 -29.57
CA SER A 40 -7.26 5.41 -29.40
C SER A 40 -6.17 6.04 -28.53
N ASN A 41 -5.87 7.32 -28.79
CA ASN A 41 -4.99 8.13 -27.93
C ASN A 41 -5.75 8.82 -26.79
N VAL A 42 -7.09 8.73 -26.74
CA VAL A 42 -7.92 9.38 -25.74
C VAL A 42 -8.39 8.38 -24.70
N GLY A 43 -7.99 8.61 -23.46
CA GLY A 43 -8.36 7.78 -22.31
C GLY A 43 -9.85 7.93 -21.92
N TRP A 44 -10.38 6.93 -21.23
CA TRP A 44 -11.67 6.99 -20.54
C TRP A 44 -11.47 6.81 -19.05
N VAL A 45 -11.63 7.90 -18.27
CA VAL A 45 -11.35 7.85 -16.82
C VAL A 45 -12.48 7.14 -16.08
N ARG A 46 -12.10 6.13 -15.31
CA ARG A 46 -12.97 5.40 -14.38
C ARG A 46 -12.52 5.67 -12.94
N ILE A 47 -13.41 5.45 -11.97
CA ILE A 47 -13.08 5.58 -10.55
C ILE A 47 -11.88 4.71 -10.15
N SER A 48 -11.80 3.50 -10.72
CA SER A 48 -10.67 2.58 -10.50
C SER A 48 -9.31 3.11 -10.98
N ASP A 49 -9.30 4.00 -11.97
CA ASP A 49 -8.06 4.64 -12.45
C ASP A 49 -7.58 5.69 -11.44
N ILE A 50 -8.50 6.44 -10.80
CA ILE A 50 -8.16 7.43 -9.78
C ILE A 50 -7.72 6.77 -8.47
N SER A 51 -8.40 5.72 -8.02
CA SER A 51 -8.05 5.04 -6.77
C SER A 51 -6.66 4.39 -6.78
N LYS A 52 -6.14 4.05 -7.96
CA LYS A 52 -4.81 3.44 -8.16
C LYS A 52 -3.67 4.45 -8.33
N ASN A 53 -4.00 5.73 -8.50
CA ASN A 53 -3.01 6.80 -8.74
C ASN A 53 -3.04 7.80 -7.59
N SER A 54 -1.90 8.44 -7.32
CA SER A 54 -1.78 9.45 -6.26
C SER A 54 -2.16 10.84 -6.77
N ARG A 55 -1.27 11.49 -7.51
CA ARG A 55 -1.44 12.87 -7.99
C ARG A 55 -1.71 12.96 -9.48
N PHE A 56 -1.06 12.11 -10.27
CA PHE A 56 -1.09 12.18 -11.72
C PHE A 56 -1.68 10.94 -12.37
N LEU A 57 -2.52 11.14 -13.40
CA LEU A 57 -3.09 10.08 -14.22
C LEU A 57 -2.31 9.99 -15.53
N TYR A 58 -1.48 8.96 -15.67
CA TYR A 58 -0.65 8.72 -16.88
C TYR A 58 -1.27 7.75 -17.86
N LYS A 59 -2.26 6.96 -17.45
CA LYS A 59 -2.96 5.98 -18.30
C LYS A 59 -4.32 5.64 -17.71
N THR A 60 -5.23 5.20 -18.57
CA THR A 60 -6.54 4.65 -18.18
C THR A 60 -6.65 3.21 -18.63
N ALA A 61 -7.49 2.44 -17.96
CA ALA A 61 -7.77 1.05 -18.34
C ALA A 61 -8.51 0.95 -19.67
N GLN A 62 -9.34 1.94 -20.00
CA GLN A 62 -10.16 2.00 -21.21
C GLN A 62 -9.87 3.26 -22.02
N LYS A 63 -10.15 3.21 -23.32
CA LYS A 63 -9.99 4.33 -24.25
C LYS A 63 -11.23 4.45 -25.11
N LEU A 64 -11.60 5.67 -25.52
CA LEU A 64 -12.80 5.91 -26.32
C LEU A 64 -12.52 5.95 -27.82
N SER A 65 -13.47 5.45 -28.60
CA SER A 65 -13.54 5.66 -30.05
C SER A 65 -13.91 7.12 -30.37
N LYS A 66 -13.75 7.55 -31.64
CA LYS A 66 -14.20 8.87 -32.10
C LYS A 66 -15.66 9.16 -31.66
N LYS A 67 -16.56 8.22 -31.91
CA LYS A 67 -17.99 8.33 -31.53
C LYS A 67 -18.18 8.45 -30.01
N GLY A 68 -17.34 7.74 -29.23
CA GLY A 68 -17.36 7.83 -27.77
C GLY A 68 -16.88 9.19 -27.28
N ILE A 69 -15.82 9.74 -27.87
CA ILE A 69 -15.30 11.08 -27.55
C ILE A 69 -16.35 12.17 -27.80
N GLU A 70 -17.03 12.14 -28.97
CA GLU A 70 -18.09 13.10 -29.34
C GLU A 70 -19.27 13.11 -28.37
N LYS A 71 -19.53 11.99 -27.68
CA LYS A 71 -20.62 11.83 -26.71
C LYS A 71 -20.17 11.94 -25.27
N SER A 72 -18.91 12.33 -25.04
CA SER A 72 -18.32 12.47 -23.73
C SER A 72 -17.70 13.86 -23.53
N ARG A 73 -17.28 14.16 -22.31
CA ARG A 73 -16.52 15.39 -22.04
C ARG A 73 -15.04 15.10 -22.23
N PHE A 74 -14.51 15.61 -23.34
CA PHE A 74 -13.08 15.60 -23.63
C PHE A 74 -12.37 16.67 -22.79
N ILE A 75 -11.22 16.32 -22.24
CA ILE A 75 -10.29 17.23 -21.55
C ILE A 75 -8.86 16.97 -22.01
N LYS A 76 -8.07 18.02 -22.10
CA LYS A 76 -6.65 17.93 -22.46
C LYS A 76 -5.81 17.42 -21.28
N GLN A 77 -4.63 16.93 -21.60
CA GLN A 77 -3.60 16.66 -20.59
C GLN A 77 -3.34 17.91 -19.72
N ASN A 78 -2.86 17.71 -18.51
CA ASN A 78 -2.64 18.71 -17.47
C ASN A 78 -3.92 19.40 -16.97
N SER A 79 -5.08 18.76 -17.12
CA SER A 79 -6.34 19.21 -16.51
C SER A 79 -6.50 18.62 -15.11
N LEU A 80 -7.02 19.41 -14.19
CA LEU A 80 -7.42 18.98 -12.85
C LEU A 80 -8.86 18.50 -12.88
N ILE A 81 -9.09 17.27 -12.44
CA ILE A 81 -10.42 16.69 -12.30
C ILE A 81 -10.62 16.21 -10.87
N MET A 82 -11.89 16.05 -10.46
CA MET A 82 -12.25 15.54 -9.13
C MET A 82 -13.45 14.59 -9.26
N SER A 83 -13.43 13.50 -8.50
CA SER A 83 -14.53 12.55 -8.43
C SER A 83 -15.69 13.11 -7.59
N MET A 84 -16.94 12.89 -8.07
CA MET A 84 -18.18 13.28 -7.38
C MET A 84 -18.89 12.09 -6.74
N CYS A 85 -18.49 10.86 -7.06
CA CYS A 85 -19.12 9.63 -6.60
C CYS A 85 -18.06 8.59 -6.22
N ALA A 86 -18.41 7.62 -5.40
CA ALA A 86 -17.58 6.53 -4.89
C ALA A 86 -16.35 7.01 -4.08
N THR A 87 -15.27 7.45 -4.68
CA THR A 87 -14.14 8.15 -4.02
C THR A 87 -14.35 9.65 -4.03
N ILE A 88 -15.36 10.11 -3.28
CA ILE A 88 -15.83 11.49 -3.30
C ILE A 88 -14.74 12.49 -2.96
N GLY A 89 -14.66 13.58 -3.76
CA GLY A 89 -13.75 14.69 -3.52
C GLY A 89 -12.29 14.44 -3.86
N LYS A 90 -11.93 13.26 -4.39
CA LYS A 90 -10.54 12.95 -4.73
C LYS A 90 -10.11 13.65 -6.01
N PRO A 91 -9.15 14.61 -5.95
CA PRO A 91 -8.62 15.28 -7.13
C PRO A 91 -7.51 14.45 -7.79
N ILE A 92 -7.33 14.64 -9.11
CA ILE A 92 -6.19 14.12 -9.88
C ILE A 92 -5.89 15.04 -11.07
N ILE A 93 -4.62 15.15 -11.44
CA ILE A 93 -4.17 15.90 -12.62
C ILE A 93 -3.89 14.91 -13.74
N THR A 94 -4.55 15.06 -14.89
CA THR A 94 -4.32 14.21 -16.05
C THR A 94 -2.98 14.54 -16.72
N LYS A 95 -2.26 13.52 -17.20
CA LYS A 95 -1.04 13.66 -18.00
C LYS A 95 -1.23 13.13 -19.43
N ILE A 96 -2.47 12.80 -19.77
CA ILE A 96 -2.91 12.34 -21.08
C ILE A 96 -4.21 13.04 -21.46
N ASP A 97 -4.47 13.14 -22.75
CA ASP A 97 -5.77 13.52 -23.27
C ASP A 97 -6.78 12.42 -22.89
N THR A 98 -7.94 12.85 -22.37
CA THR A 98 -8.90 11.88 -21.84
C THR A 98 -10.33 12.42 -21.87
N CYS A 99 -11.29 11.55 -21.69
CA CYS A 99 -12.68 11.90 -21.44
C CYS A 99 -13.07 11.48 -20.02
N ILE A 100 -13.96 12.26 -19.42
CA ILE A 100 -14.51 12.02 -18.08
C ILE A 100 -16.01 11.76 -18.14
N HIS A 101 -16.46 10.77 -17.36
CA HIS A 101 -17.88 10.47 -17.24
C HIS A 101 -18.58 11.41 -16.24
N ASP A 102 -19.90 11.33 -16.18
CA ASP A 102 -20.78 12.16 -15.35
C ASP A 102 -20.58 12.06 -13.82
N GLY A 103 -19.73 11.15 -13.36
CA GLY A 103 -19.26 11.06 -11.98
C GLY A 103 -18.02 11.92 -11.65
N PHE A 104 -17.58 12.79 -12.58
CA PHE A 104 -16.44 13.70 -12.41
C PHE A 104 -16.78 15.13 -12.77
N VAL A 105 -16.00 16.06 -12.21
CA VAL A 105 -15.89 17.43 -12.69
C VAL A 105 -14.47 17.72 -13.13
N VAL A 106 -14.35 18.67 -14.08
CA VAL A 106 -13.08 19.30 -14.46
C VAL A 106 -13.08 20.75 -14.00
N PHE A 107 -11.93 21.25 -13.56
CA PHE A 107 -11.67 22.64 -13.23
C PHE A 107 -10.90 23.27 -14.39
N GLU A 108 -11.64 23.97 -15.27
CA GLU A 108 -11.05 24.63 -16.44
C GLU A 108 -10.69 26.08 -16.13
N ASN A 109 -9.67 26.60 -16.80
CA ASN A 109 -9.20 27.99 -16.71
C ASN A 109 -9.03 28.51 -15.26
N PRO A 110 -8.31 27.78 -14.37
CA PRO A 110 -8.15 28.21 -12.99
C PRO A 110 -7.39 29.55 -12.92
N LYS A 111 -7.91 30.50 -12.13
CA LYS A 111 -7.31 31.81 -11.87
C LYS A 111 -6.25 31.77 -10.77
N ILE A 112 -6.00 30.61 -10.18
CA ILE A 112 -4.98 30.32 -9.18
C ILE A 112 -4.07 29.23 -9.69
N ASP A 113 -2.93 29.00 -9.04
CA ASP A 113 -2.03 27.92 -9.42
C ASP A 113 -2.74 26.55 -9.39
N LEU A 114 -2.62 25.76 -10.45
CA LEU A 114 -3.27 24.48 -10.60
C LEU A 114 -2.84 23.46 -9.53
N ASN A 115 -1.56 23.47 -9.15
CA ASN A 115 -1.02 22.56 -8.16
C ASN A 115 -1.46 22.97 -6.76
N TYR A 116 -1.53 24.29 -6.51
CA TYR A 116 -2.12 24.80 -5.26
C TYR A 116 -3.58 24.34 -5.14
N LEU A 117 -4.38 24.50 -6.20
CA LEU A 117 -5.78 24.05 -6.21
C LEU A 117 -5.87 22.54 -5.96
N TYR A 118 -4.99 21.75 -6.58
CA TYR A 118 -4.93 20.30 -6.33
C TYR A 118 -4.71 19.99 -4.85
N TYR A 119 -3.72 20.62 -4.19
CA TYR A 119 -3.44 20.37 -2.78
C TYR A 119 -4.52 20.91 -1.85
N PHE A 120 -5.15 22.02 -2.22
CA PHE A 120 -6.31 22.52 -1.50
C PHE A 120 -7.48 21.52 -1.56
N LEU A 121 -7.78 20.96 -2.72
CA LEU A 121 -8.81 19.93 -2.85
C LEU A 121 -8.48 18.66 -2.04
N CYS A 122 -7.20 18.28 -1.96
CA CYS A 122 -6.76 17.20 -1.05
C CYS A 122 -6.96 17.56 0.43
N TYR A 123 -6.76 18.83 0.80
CA TYR A 123 -6.96 19.31 2.17
C TYR A 123 -8.41 19.20 2.62
N ILE A 124 -9.35 19.57 1.76
CA ILE A 124 -10.79 19.55 2.05
C ILE A 124 -11.47 18.21 1.69
N GLU A 125 -10.74 17.19 1.26
CA GLU A 125 -11.32 15.91 0.80
C GLU A 125 -12.28 15.30 1.82
N LYS A 126 -11.94 15.36 3.11
CA LYS A 126 -12.79 14.84 4.20
C LYS A 126 -14.07 15.64 4.40
N GLU A 127 -14.05 16.95 4.17
CA GLU A 127 -15.21 17.81 4.34
C GLU A 127 -16.33 17.49 3.35
N TRP A 128 -15.98 16.93 2.18
CA TRP A 128 -16.97 16.47 1.21
C TRP A 128 -17.82 15.30 1.71
N LEU A 129 -17.26 14.44 2.54
CA LEU A 129 -17.97 13.31 3.14
C LEU A 129 -18.94 13.76 4.23
N GLU A 130 -18.64 14.86 4.92
CA GLU A 130 -19.49 15.44 5.96
C GLU A 130 -20.63 16.29 5.38
N SER A 131 -20.42 16.87 4.19
CA SER A 131 -21.37 17.79 3.52
C SER A 131 -22.43 17.07 2.68
N GLY A 132 -22.29 15.77 2.46
CA GLY A 132 -23.20 14.99 1.62
C GLY A 132 -24.53 14.71 2.33
N GLN A 133 -25.64 14.72 1.58
CA GLN A 133 -26.95 14.33 2.10
C GLN A 133 -26.89 12.90 2.66
N GLN A 134 -27.39 12.71 3.88
CA GLN A 134 -27.54 11.40 4.52
C GLN A 134 -28.51 10.53 3.70
N GLY A 135 -27.96 9.62 2.92
CA GLY A 135 -28.64 8.63 2.13
C GLY A 135 -27.65 7.53 1.74
N SER A 136 -28.10 6.43 1.19
CA SER A 136 -27.29 5.24 0.89
C SER A 136 -26.09 5.46 -0.05
N GLN A 137 -25.98 6.60 -0.70
CA GLN A 137 -24.79 7.08 -1.44
C GLN A 137 -24.67 8.60 -1.34
N VAL A 138 -23.61 9.07 -0.72
CA VAL A 138 -23.24 10.50 -0.76
C VAL A 138 -22.72 10.82 -2.16
N ASN A 139 -23.44 11.70 -2.88
CA ASN A 139 -23.01 12.21 -4.19
C ASN A 139 -22.86 13.74 -4.11
N LEU A 140 -21.74 14.25 -4.58
CA LEU A 140 -21.56 15.69 -4.76
C LEU A 140 -22.33 16.15 -6.01
N ASN A 141 -22.85 17.38 -5.95
CA ASN A 141 -23.35 18.07 -7.14
C ASN A 141 -22.45 19.26 -7.49
N VAL A 142 -22.58 19.74 -8.72
CA VAL A 142 -21.73 20.82 -9.24
C VAL A 142 -21.92 22.13 -8.48
N ASP A 143 -23.13 22.41 -7.98
CA ASP A 143 -23.41 23.66 -7.27
C ASP A 143 -22.81 23.67 -5.87
N LEU A 144 -22.82 22.53 -5.18
CA LEU A 144 -22.09 22.38 -3.91
C LEU A 144 -20.58 22.62 -4.11
N ILE A 145 -20.01 22.07 -5.19
CA ILE A 145 -18.60 22.26 -5.51
C ILE A 145 -18.31 23.73 -5.85
N LYS A 146 -19.12 24.37 -6.69
CA LYS A 146 -18.94 25.78 -7.05
C LYS A 146 -19.01 26.72 -5.85
N ASN A 147 -19.92 26.44 -4.90
CA ASN A 147 -20.13 27.27 -3.72
C ASN A 147 -19.13 27.02 -2.58
N LYS A 148 -18.28 25.99 -2.71
CA LYS A 148 -17.25 25.70 -1.70
C LYS A 148 -16.22 26.83 -1.63
N GLU A 149 -16.00 27.34 -0.42
CA GLU A 149 -15.02 28.38 -0.17
C GLU A 149 -13.59 27.82 -0.18
N VAL A 150 -12.70 28.59 -0.78
CA VAL A 150 -11.25 28.35 -0.85
C VAL A 150 -10.55 29.49 -0.13
N PHE A 151 -9.59 29.14 0.69
CA PHE A 151 -8.65 30.10 1.28
C PHE A 151 -7.34 30.01 0.53
N CYS A 152 -6.87 31.12 -0.02
CA CYS A 152 -5.63 31.15 -0.77
C CYS A 152 -4.89 32.48 -0.65
N PRO A 153 -3.57 32.47 -0.77
CA PRO A 153 -2.78 33.68 -0.96
C PRO A 153 -3.28 34.45 -2.20
N LYS A 154 -3.29 35.79 -2.14
CA LYS A 154 -3.54 36.63 -3.32
C LYS A 154 -2.37 36.58 -4.30
N ASP A 155 -1.14 36.41 -3.81
CA ASP A 155 0.08 36.32 -4.61
C ASP A 155 0.24 34.93 -5.20
N LEU A 156 0.29 34.85 -6.53
CA LEU A 156 0.51 33.60 -7.27
C LEU A 156 1.86 32.94 -6.93
N ASN A 157 2.89 33.72 -6.64
CA ASN A 157 4.21 33.18 -6.25
C ASN A 157 4.15 32.45 -4.90
N GLU A 158 3.35 32.96 -3.94
CA GLU A 158 3.14 32.28 -2.65
C GLU A 158 2.37 30.96 -2.86
N GLN A 159 1.34 30.94 -3.74
CA GLN A 159 0.62 29.73 -4.11
C GLN A 159 1.56 28.67 -4.72
N ILE A 160 2.41 29.08 -5.68
CA ILE A 160 3.40 28.22 -6.32
C ILE A 160 4.42 27.70 -5.30
N ALA A 161 4.90 28.55 -4.40
CA ALA A 161 5.86 28.14 -3.38
C ALA A 161 5.26 27.08 -2.42
N ILE A 162 4.02 27.29 -1.97
CA ILE A 162 3.29 26.29 -1.16
C ILE A 162 3.14 24.97 -1.93
N ALA A 163 2.70 25.04 -3.18
CA ALA A 163 2.51 23.85 -4.03
C ALA A 163 3.83 23.11 -4.28
N ASN A 164 4.95 23.82 -4.45
CA ASN A 164 6.27 23.22 -4.64
C ASN A 164 6.74 22.47 -3.41
N ILE A 165 6.59 23.04 -2.21
CA ILE A 165 6.94 22.36 -0.95
C ILE A 165 6.20 21.00 -0.85
N LEU A 166 4.91 20.98 -1.12
CA LEU A 166 4.10 19.75 -1.08
C LEU A 166 4.47 18.79 -2.22
N SER A 167 4.80 19.31 -3.40
CA SER A 167 5.25 18.54 -4.55
C SER A 167 6.59 17.84 -4.28
N ASP A 168 7.52 18.50 -3.61
CA ASP A 168 8.82 17.92 -3.26
C ASP A 168 8.66 16.74 -2.30
N VAL A 169 7.74 16.86 -1.34
CA VAL A 169 7.39 15.74 -0.46
C VAL A 169 6.77 14.58 -1.25
N ASP A 170 5.90 14.86 -2.23
CA ASP A 170 5.33 13.84 -3.12
C ASP A 170 6.42 13.13 -3.94
N HIS A 171 7.36 13.85 -4.52
CA HIS A 171 8.49 13.29 -5.25
C HIS A 171 9.35 12.39 -4.36
N TYR A 172 9.58 12.81 -3.12
CA TYR A 172 10.33 12.01 -2.15
C TYR A 172 9.60 10.71 -1.81
N LEU A 173 8.29 10.77 -1.53
CA LEU A 173 7.45 9.59 -1.27
C LEU A 173 7.44 8.62 -2.46
N TYR A 174 7.32 9.14 -3.69
CA TYR A 174 7.39 8.33 -4.90
C TYR A 174 8.75 7.63 -5.06
N SER A 175 9.84 8.35 -4.76
CA SER A 175 11.20 7.79 -4.79
C SER A 175 11.39 6.67 -3.75
N LEU A 176 10.80 6.84 -2.55
CA LEU A 176 10.80 5.80 -1.52
C LEU A 176 10.02 4.55 -1.98
N ASP A 177 8.86 4.72 -2.61
CA ASP A 177 8.08 3.58 -3.15
C ASP A 177 8.87 2.81 -4.21
N ALA A 178 9.50 3.52 -5.14
CA ALA A 178 10.33 2.90 -6.17
C ALA A 178 11.52 2.14 -5.57
N LEU A 179 12.16 2.71 -4.55
CA LEU A 179 13.28 2.08 -3.85
C LEU A 179 12.85 0.82 -3.08
N ILE A 180 11.71 0.88 -2.38
CA ILE A 180 11.13 -0.28 -1.67
C ILE A 180 10.87 -1.43 -2.66
N LEU A 181 10.16 -1.15 -3.76
CA LEU A 181 9.88 -2.15 -4.80
C LEU A 181 11.15 -2.76 -5.39
N LYS A 182 12.18 -1.93 -5.64
CA LYS A 182 13.48 -2.41 -6.11
C LYS A 182 14.14 -3.35 -5.09
N LYS A 183 14.16 -2.97 -3.81
CA LYS A 183 14.76 -3.79 -2.73
C LYS A 183 14.00 -5.10 -2.53
N GLU A 184 12.68 -5.10 -2.58
CA GLU A 184 11.84 -6.30 -2.51
C GLU A 184 12.13 -7.25 -3.69
N SER A 185 12.27 -6.72 -4.90
CA SER A 185 12.63 -7.48 -6.09
C SER A 185 14.02 -8.10 -5.99
N VAL A 186 15.01 -7.32 -5.51
CA VAL A 186 16.38 -7.81 -5.27
C VAL A 186 16.38 -8.91 -4.22
N LYS A 187 15.68 -8.72 -3.09
CA LYS A 187 15.55 -9.75 -2.05
C LYS A 187 14.97 -11.04 -2.60
N LYS A 188 13.88 -10.95 -3.38
CA LYS A 188 13.22 -12.12 -3.98
C LYS A 188 14.17 -12.90 -4.90
N ALA A 189 14.88 -12.21 -5.79
CA ALA A 189 15.85 -12.83 -6.70
C ALA A 189 17.00 -13.46 -5.95
N LEU A 190 17.59 -12.73 -4.99
CA LEU A 190 18.73 -13.20 -4.21
C LEU A 190 18.35 -14.38 -3.29
N SER A 191 17.17 -14.35 -2.67
CA SER A 191 16.65 -15.50 -1.91
C SER A 191 16.60 -16.75 -2.78
N PHE A 192 16.02 -16.64 -3.98
CA PHE A 192 15.95 -17.76 -4.90
C PHE A 192 17.35 -18.28 -5.30
N GLU A 193 18.27 -17.40 -5.65
CA GLU A 193 19.63 -17.78 -6.08
C GLU A 193 20.43 -18.47 -4.96
N LEU A 194 20.40 -17.89 -3.74
CA LEU A 194 21.17 -18.38 -2.60
C LEU A 194 20.59 -19.68 -2.01
N LEU A 195 19.27 -19.77 -1.88
CA LEU A 195 18.62 -20.94 -1.28
C LEU A 195 18.51 -22.13 -2.24
N SER A 196 18.58 -21.91 -3.55
CA SER A 196 18.58 -22.96 -4.57
C SER A 196 19.99 -23.39 -5.01
N GLN A 197 21.05 -22.87 -4.38
CA GLN A 197 22.45 -23.12 -4.76
C GLN A 197 22.83 -22.64 -6.19
N LYS A 198 21.96 -21.87 -6.86
CA LYS A 198 22.30 -21.28 -8.17
C LYS A 198 23.45 -20.27 -8.09
N LYS A 199 23.60 -19.65 -6.93
CA LYS A 199 24.71 -18.76 -6.60
C LYS A 199 25.22 -19.08 -5.22
N ARG A 200 26.55 -19.17 -5.10
CA ARG A 200 27.19 -19.38 -3.81
C ARG A 200 27.94 -18.12 -3.35
N LEU A 201 28.00 -17.95 -2.05
CA LEU A 201 28.80 -16.89 -1.46
C LEU A 201 30.29 -17.19 -1.65
N LYS A 202 31.09 -16.15 -1.94
CA LYS A 202 32.53 -16.27 -2.09
C LYS A 202 33.15 -16.76 -0.76
N GLY A 203 34.05 -17.74 -0.85
CA GLY A 203 34.74 -18.32 0.33
C GLY A 203 34.07 -19.57 0.89
N PHE A 204 32.92 -19.99 0.38
CA PHE A 204 32.26 -21.22 0.82
C PHE A 204 32.33 -22.27 -0.31
N ASN A 205 33.18 -23.31 -0.07
CA ASN A 205 33.45 -24.35 -1.08
C ASN A 205 32.97 -25.74 -0.66
N GLN A 206 32.45 -25.89 0.56
CA GLN A 206 31.98 -27.20 1.08
C GLN A 206 30.68 -27.60 0.36
N ASN A 207 30.52 -28.90 0.09
CA ASN A 207 29.33 -29.43 -0.53
C ASN A 207 28.15 -29.32 0.42
N TRP A 208 26.97 -28.92 -0.15
CA TRP A 208 25.72 -28.94 0.57
C TRP A 208 25.24 -30.39 0.74
N GLN A 209 24.70 -30.68 1.92
CA GLN A 209 24.14 -31.99 2.21
C GLN A 209 22.70 -32.10 1.76
N ARG A 210 22.33 -33.25 1.25
CA ARG A 210 20.93 -33.57 0.94
C ARG A 210 20.27 -34.11 2.22
N VAL A 211 19.26 -33.38 2.75
CA VAL A 211 18.56 -33.72 3.99
C VAL A 211 17.03 -33.51 3.80
N ARG A 212 16.24 -34.16 4.67
CA ARG A 212 14.81 -33.91 4.72
C ARG A 212 14.50 -32.74 5.67
N ILE A 213 13.39 -32.04 5.49
CA ILE A 213 12.96 -30.95 6.40
C ILE A 213 12.80 -31.50 7.83
N GLY A 214 12.26 -32.72 7.98
CA GLY A 214 12.12 -33.38 9.28
C GLY A 214 13.42 -33.71 9.98
N ASP A 215 14.55 -33.76 9.26
CA ASP A 215 15.87 -34.06 9.82
C ASP A 215 16.56 -32.82 10.45
N ILE A 216 16.02 -31.62 10.21
CA ILE A 216 16.63 -30.34 10.63
C ILE A 216 15.78 -29.53 11.59
N ALA A 217 14.52 -29.92 11.82
CA ALA A 217 13.62 -29.22 12.74
C ALA A 217 12.69 -30.17 13.48
N ASN A 218 12.42 -29.86 14.74
CA ASN A 218 11.43 -30.53 15.56
C ASN A 218 10.08 -29.78 15.37
N TYR A 219 8.97 -30.51 15.21
CA TYR A 219 7.65 -29.93 15.02
C TYR A 219 6.80 -30.09 16.28
N LEU A 220 6.21 -28.98 16.72
CA LEU A 220 5.27 -28.92 17.83
C LEU A 220 3.95 -28.24 17.39
N THR A 221 2.89 -28.50 18.12
CA THR A 221 1.57 -27.89 17.94
C THR A 221 1.08 -27.30 19.26
N SER A 222 0.14 -26.39 19.16
CA SER A 222 -0.63 -25.90 20.30
C SER A 222 -2.08 -26.37 20.18
N ASN A 223 -2.75 -26.54 21.31
CA ASN A 223 -4.19 -26.83 21.38
C ASN A 223 -5.00 -25.58 21.78
N LEU A 224 -4.36 -24.38 21.81
CA LEU A 224 -5.04 -23.15 22.19
C LEU A 224 -6.04 -22.74 21.12
N SER A 225 -7.30 -22.52 21.53
CA SER A 225 -8.33 -21.87 20.72
C SER A 225 -8.37 -20.36 21.00
N ALA A 226 -9.03 -19.61 20.13
CA ALA A 226 -9.14 -18.14 20.27
C ALA A 226 -9.90 -17.74 21.56
N GLU A 227 -10.87 -18.57 22.00
CA GLU A 227 -11.68 -18.33 23.19
C GLU A 227 -10.88 -18.44 24.50
N GLN A 228 -9.73 -19.12 24.48
CA GLN A 228 -8.84 -19.31 25.64
C GLN A 228 -7.83 -18.15 25.82
N ILE A 229 -7.86 -17.17 24.94
CA ILE A 229 -6.94 -16.03 24.97
C ILE A 229 -7.49 -14.95 25.91
N THR A 230 -6.62 -14.48 26.81
CA THR A 230 -6.93 -13.45 27.79
C THR A 230 -6.18 -12.16 27.50
N GLN A 231 -6.68 -11.03 28.03
CA GLN A 231 -6.04 -9.72 27.89
C GLN A 231 -4.77 -9.59 28.74
N GLN A 232 -4.62 -10.43 29.77
CA GLN A 232 -3.47 -10.45 30.68
C GLN A 232 -3.06 -11.89 30.96
N GLY A 233 -1.75 -12.12 31.14
CA GLY A 233 -1.23 -13.46 31.40
C GLY A 233 0.31 -13.50 31.34
N LYS A 234 0.86 -14.67 31.58
CA LYS A 234 2.33 -14.86 31.65
C LYS A 234 2.97 -15.12 30.27
N ILE A 235 2.22 -15.72 29.34
CA ILE A 235 2.74 -16.22 28.07
C ILE A 235 2.01 -15.51 26.94
N LYS A 236 2.76 -14.81 26.08
CA LYS A 236 2.22 -14.16 24.89
C LYS A 236 1.79 -15.19 23.85
N VAL A 237 0.64 -14.99 23.24
CA VAL A 237 0.09 -15.83 22.18
C VAL A 237 0.03 -15.06 20.87
N TYR A 238 0.40 -15.71 19.80
CA TYR A 238 0.42 -15.15 18.44
C TYR A 238 -0.51 -15.94 17.53
N ASP A 239 -1.19 -15.21 16.65
CA ASP A 239 -1.89 -15.79 15.50
C ASP A 239 -1.08 -15.63 14.20
N VAL A 240 -1.75 -15.83 13.08
CA VAL A 240 -1.17 -15.69 11.73
C VAL A 240 -0.59 -14.29 11.48
N ASN A 241 -1.20 -13.26 12.06
CA ASN A 241 -0.90 -11.86 11.76
C ASN A 241 0.00 -11.23 12.82
N ASP A 242 -0.39 -11.32 14.10
CA ASP A 242 0.33 -10.65 15.18
C ASP A 242 0.08 -11.25 16.56
N PHE A 243 0.54 -10.53 17.59
CA PHE A 243 0.20 -10.78 18.98
C PHE A 243 -1.31 -10.56 19.21
N ILE A 244 -1.96 -11.51 19.88
CA ILE A 244 -3.42 -11.48 20.10
C ILE A 244 -3.82 -11.51 21.58
N GLY A 245 -2.89 -11.72 22.50
CA GLY A 245 -3.17 -11.76 23.93
C GLY A 245 -2.28 -12.74 24.68
N TYR A 246 -2.77 -13.23 25.80
CA TYR A 246 -1.99 -14.04 26.73
C TYR A 246 -2.67 -15.36 27.07
N THR A 247 -1.86 -16.30 27.58
CA THR A 247 -2.31 -17.53 28.25
C THR A 247 -1.49 -17.78 29.51
N ASN A 248 -2.03 -18.61 30.41
CA ASN A 248 -1.30 -19.09 31.61
C ASN A 248 -0.96 -20.59 31.49
N THR A 249 -1.11 -21.19 30.31
CA THR A 249 -0.79 -22.61 30.09
C THR A 249 0.71 -22.83 29.92
N THR A 250 1.13 -23.43 28.83
CA THR A 250 2.54 -23.71 28.51
C THR A 250 3.00 -22.84 27.34
N PHE A 251 4.29 -22.66 27.17
CA PHE A 251 4.90 -22.09 26.00
C PHE A 251 5.45 -23.18 25.05
N ILE A 252 5.70 -22.84 23.78
CA ILE A 252 6.17 -23.77 22.77
C ILE A 252 7.63 -24.14 22.97
N SER A 253 8.52 -23.17 23.20
CA SER A 253 9.96 -23.38 23.24
C SER A 253 10.68 -22.33 24.05
N ASP A 254 11.81 -22.74 24.68
CA ASP A 254 12.77 -21.84 25.31
C ASP A 254 13.69 -21.12 24.33
N LYS A 255 13.67 -21.52 23.05
CA LYS A 255 14.43 -20.90 21.95
C LYS A 255 13.47 -20.22 20.98
N PRO A 256 13.95 -19.24 20.20
CA PRO A 256 13.19 -18.74 19.06
C PRO A 256 12.78 -19.89 18.13
N TYR A 257 11.59 -19.82 17.57
CA TYR A 257 11.05 -20.85 16.70
C TYR A 257 10.28 -20.24 15.53
N ILE A 258 10.01 -21.06 14.52
CA ILE A 258 9.24 -20.64 13.35
C ILE A 258 7.81 -21.10 13.53
N SER A 259 6.88 -20.15 13.60
CA SER A 259 5.47 -20.48 13.44
C SER A 259 5.13 -20.67 11.96
N ILE A 260 4.30 -21.64 11.65
CA ILE A 260 3.78 -21.91 10.31
C ILE A 260 2.26 -22.03 10.35
N VAL A 261 1.57 -21.34 9.47
CA VAL A 261 0.13 -21.44 9.34
C VAL A 261 -0.22 -22.76 8.65
N LYS A 262 -0.95 -23.62 9.35
CA LYS A 262 -1.35 -24.93 8.82
C LYS A 262 -2.79 -24.96 8.28
N ASP A 263 -3.64 -24.01 8.68
CA ASP A 263 -5.04 -23.94 8.29
C ASP A 263 -5.41 -22.55 7.73
N GLY A 264 -6.04 -22.46 6.58
CA GLY A 264 -6.45 -21.24 5.91
C GLY A 264 -5.34 -20.62 5.05
N SER A 265 -4.63 -19.60 5.52
CA SER A 265 -3.50 -18.97 4.79
C SER A 265 -2.22 -19.80 4.90
N VAL A 266 -2.29 -21.05 4.47
CA VAL A 266 -1.25 -22.08 4.69
C VAL A 266 0.14 -21.68 4.20
N GLY A 267 1.18 -22.13 4.92
CA GLY A 267 2.57 -21.93 4.55
C GLY A 267 3.15 -20.56 4.89
N ARG A 268 2.39 -19.65 5.47
CA ARG A 268 2.96 -18.39 6.01
C ARG A 268 3.80 -18.72 7.24
N VAL A 269 5.03 -18.23 7.24
CA VAL A 269 6.00 -18.47 8.31
C VAL A 269 6.45 -17.18 8.99
N ARG A 270 6.79 -17.26 10.28
CA ARG A 270 7.27 -16.14 11.08
C ARG A 270 8.21 -16.66 12.18
N ILE A 271 9.28 -15.93 12.47
CA ILE A 271 10.09 -16.20 13.67
C ILE A 271 9.37 -15.59 14.87
N LEU A 272 9.12 -16.40 15.88
CA LEU A 272 8.56 -15.98 17.16
C LEU A 272 9.60 -16.06 18.27
N PRO A 273 9.51 -15.17 19.28
CA PRO A 273 10.43 -15.16 20.41
C PRO A 273 10.23 -16.40 21.30
N PRO A 274 11.24 -16.76 22.10
CA PRO A 274 11.12 -17.85 23.07
C PRO A 274 10.02 -17.54 24.09
N LYS A 275 9.54 -18.60 24.76
CA LYS A 275 8.54 -18.52 25.84
C LYS A 275 7.21 -17.89 25.41
N THR A 276 6.82 -18.13 24.15
CA THR A 276 5.55 -17.73 23.58
C THR A 276 4.73 -18.94 23.13
N ASN A 277 3.47 -18.74 22.80
CA ASN A 277 2.59 -19.78 22.28
C ASN A 277 1.87 -19.29 21.00
N ILE A 278 1.20 -20.21 20.30
CA ILE A 278 0.48 -20.01 19.05
C ILE A 278 -0.92 -20.64 19.13
N LEU A 279 -1.81 -20.25 18.23
CA LEU A 279 -3.12 -20.90 18.10
C LEU A 279 -3.02 -22.31 17.50
N SER A 280 -4.04 -23.10 17.75
CA SER A 280 -4.18 -24.48 17.21
C SER A 280 -4.18 -24.56 15.70
N THR A 281 -4.50 -23.47 14.98
CA THR A 281 -4.42 -23.36 13.52
C THR A 281 -3.00 -23.21 12.96
N MET A 282 -2.01 -23.23 13.84
CA MET A 282 -0.60 -23.07 13.53
C MET A 282 0.24 -24.25 14.01
N GLY A 283 1.39 -24.43 13.40
CA GLY A 283 2.46 -25.32 13.88
C GLY A 283 3.71 -24.51 14.24
N ALA A 284 4.60 -25.12 14.99
CA ALA A 284 5.89 -24.57 15.37
C ALA A 284 7.03 -25.51 14.91
N LEU A 285 8.05 -24.93 14.26
CA LEU A 285 9.28 -25.61 13.86
C LEU A 285 10.44 -25.04 14.65
N ILE A 286 11.10 -25.90 15.42
CA ILE A 286 12.26 -25.55 16.23
C ILE A 286 13.48 -26.10 15.52
N ALA A 287 14.37 -25.24 15.09
CA ALA A 287 15.64 -25.62 14.46
C ALA A 287 16.49 -26.50 15.42
N ASN A 288 17.03 -27.62 14.92
CA ASN A 288 17.96 -28.44 15.67
C ASN A 288 19.42 -28.01 15.41
N HIS A 289 20.37 -28.81 15.87
CA HIS A 289 21.82 -28.51 15.76
C HIS A 289 22.34 -28.44 14.31
N LYS A 290 21.60 -28.90 13.31
CA LYS A 290 22.01 -28.91 11.89
C LYS A 290 21.68 -27.61 11.15
N THR A 291 20.75 -26.80 11.68
CA THR A 291 20.34 -25.58 11.02
C THR A 291 20.11 -24.44 11.99
N THR A 292 20.26 -23.20 11.53
CA THR A 292 19.90 -22.01 12.32
C THR A 292 18.42 -21.67 12.12
N THR A 293 17.80 -21.01 13.11
CA THR A 293 16.40 -20.58 13.02
C THR A 293 16.20 -19.60 11.86
N GLU A 294 17.11 -18.67 11.67
CA GLU A 294 17.06 -17.65 10.63
C GLU A 294 17.16 -18.26 9.22
N PHE A 295 18.11 -19.20 9.01
CA PHE A 295 18.21 -19.87 7.72
C PHE A 295 16.97 -20.71 7.42
N LEU A 296 16.51 -21.48 8.41
CA LEU A 296 15.29 -22.28 8.29
C LEU A 296 14.06 -21.39 7.96
N PHE A 297 13.97 -20.20 8.55
CA PHE A 297 12.92 -19.21 8.24
C PHE A 297 12.97 -18.81 6.76
N TYR A 298 14.14 -18.44 6.23
CA TYR A 298 14.25 -18.06 4.82
C TYR A 298 13.99 -19.23 3.87
N LEU A 299 14.46 -20.41 4.24
CA LEU A 299 14.18 -21.63 3.49
C LEU A 299 12.67 -21.86 3.38
N LEU A 300 11.94 -21.84 4.49
CA LEU A 300 10.50 -22.07 4.54
C LEU A 300 9.69 -20.92 3.94
N SER A 301 10.16 -19.67 4.04
CA SER A 301 9.55 -18.51 3.39
C SER A 301 9.56 -18.61 1.86
N ASN A 302 10.50 -19.37 1.28
CA ASN A 302 10.64 -19.59 -0.16
C ASN A 302 10.20 -21.01 -0.57
N PHE A 303 9.68 -21.78 0.36
CA PHE A 303 9.22 -23.16 0.09
C PHE A 303 7.81 -23.15 -0.53
N ASP A 304 7.64 -23.92 -1.59
CA ASP A 304 6.33 -24.06 -2.23
C ASP A 304 5.47 -25.12 -1.51
N PHE A 305 4.54 -24.65 -0.69
CA PHE A 305 3.60 -25.50 0.03
C PHE A 305 2.40 -25.93 -0.81
N LYS A 306 2.20 -25.45 -2.04
CA LYS A 306 1.02 -25.75 -2.86
C LYS A 306 0.84 -27.23 -3.10
N ASN A 307 1.93 -27.95 -3.34
CA ASN A 307 1.92 -29.39 -3.58
C ASN A 307 1.61 -30.22 -2.32
N PHE A 308 1.56 -29.60 -1.15
CA PHE A 308 1.27 -30.23 0.14
C PHE A 308 -0.05 -29.73 0.74
N THR A 309 -0.79 -28.92 -0.01
CA THR A 309 -2.05 -28.33 0.43
C THR A 309 -3.21 -29.27 0.09
N SER A 310 -4.03 -29.57 1.09
CA SER A 310 -5.28 -30.30 0.97
C SER A 310 -6.46 -29.45 1.43
N GLY A 311 -7.69 -29.88 1.12
CA GLY A 311 -8.93 -29.13 1.47
C GLY A 311 -9.37 -28.16 0.37
N SER A 312 -10.62 -28.31 -0.09
CA SER A 312 -11.21 -27.49 -1.16
C SER A 312 -11.81 -26.17 -0.67
N ILE A 313 -12.30 -26.13 0.58
CA ILE A 313 -12.94 -24.95 1.17
C ILE A 313 -11.94 -24.20 2.07
N ILE A 314 -11.31 -24.92 2.98
CA ILE A 314 -10.25 -24.38 3.85
C ILE A 314 -8.98 -25.17 3.54
N PRO A 315 -7.94 -24.51 2.99
CA PRO A 315 -6.66 -25.14 2.74
C PRO A 315 -5.99 -25.60 4.04
N HIS A 316 -5.38 -26.80 4.01
CA HIS A 316 -4.63 -27.36 5.14
C HIS A 316 -3.27 -27.88 4.67
N ILE A 317 -2.25 -27.76 5.53
CA ILE A 317 -0.97 -28.44 5.36
C ILE A 317 -0.63 -29.24 6.62
N TYR A 318 -0.10 -30.43 6.45
CA TYR A 318 0.34 -31.27 7.57
C TYR A 318 1.84 -31.49 7.52
N PHE A 319 2.50 -31.38 8.66
CA PHE A 319 3.96 -31.57 8.74
C PHE A 319 4.39 -32.94 8.20
N LYS A 320 3.61 -33.99 8.46
CA LYS A 320 3.86 -35.34 7.94
C LYS A 320 4.03 -35.40 6.43
N ASP A 321 3.36 -34.48 5.67
CA ASP A 321 3.35 -34.49 4.21
C ASP A 321 4.59 -33.79 3.63
N TYR A 322 5.07 -32.71 4.26
CA TYR A 322 6.22 -31.96 3.76
C TYR A 322 7.53 -32.24 4.49
N LYS A 323 7.53 -32.90 5.66
CA LYS A 323 8.76 -33.25 6.40
C LYS A 323 9.73 -34.15 5.61
N GLU A 324 9.18 -35.01 4.72
CA GLU A 324 9.97 -35.90 3.86
C GLU A 324 10.58 -35.20 2.64
N LYS A 325 10.18 -33.94 2.38
CA LYS A 325 10.74 -33.18 1.28
C LYS A 325 12.24 -32.95 1.47
N THR A 326 12.99 -33.36 0.46
CA THR A 326 14.44 -33.20 0.42
C THR A 326 14.80 -31.78 0.02
N ILE A 327 15.77 -31.21 0.73
CA ILE A 327 16.40 -29.92 0.48
C ILE A 327 17.91 -30.08 0.45
N PHE A 328 18.59 -29.06 -0.06
CA PHE A 328 20.06 -28.97 0.05
C PHE A 328 20.41 -28.02 1.20
N LEU A 329 21.18 -28.52 2.17
CA LEU A 329 21.53 -27.80 3.39
C LEU A 329 23.02 -27.42 3.36
N PRO A 330 23.38 -26.12 3.39
CA PRO A 330 24.75 -25.66 3.50
C PRO A 330 25.34 -25.95 4.91
N PRO A 331 26.63 -25.89 5.06
CA PRO A 331 27.27 -25.85 6.39
C PRO A 331 26.79 -24.67 7.23
N LEU A 332 26.77 -24.79 8.55
CA LEU A 332 26.24 -23.79 9.48
C LEU A 332 26.78 -22.37 9.25
N ASN A 333 28.09 -22.23 8.99
CA ASN A 333 28.71 -20.94 8.71
C ASN A 333 28.16 -20.28 7.44
N GLU A 334 27.87 -21.06 6.37
CA GLU A 334 27.26 -20.57 5.14
C GLU A 334 25.75 -20.25 5.35
N GLN A 335 25.04 -21.07 6.17
CA GLN A 335 23.65 -20.75 6.56
C GLN A 335 23.57 -19.40 7.26
N ILE A 336 24.46 -19.14 8.23
CA ILE A 336 24.54 -17.86 8.94
C ILE A 336 24.81 -16.71 7.97
N ALA A 337 25.76 -16.88 7.05
CA ALA A 337 26.09 -15.84 6.07
C ALA A 337 24.91 -15.54 5.13
N ILE A 338 24.22 -16.56 4.64
CA ILE A 338 23.01 -16.40 3.79
C ILE A 338 21.90 -15.68 4.57
N ALA A 339 21.63 -16.14 5.80
CA ALA A 339 20.59 -15.55 6.64
C ALA A 339 20.89 -14.08 6.96
N ASN A 340 22.14 -13.73 7.27
CA ASN A 340 22.56 -12.35 7.53
C ASN A 340 22.35 -11.42 6.32
N ILE A 341 22.64 -11.88 5.11
CA ILE A 341 22.40 -11.09 3.88
C ILE A 341 20.91 -10.84 3.70
N LEU A 342 20.06 -11.86 3.85
CA LEU A 342 18.63 -11.75 3.65
C LEU A 342 17.97 -10.92 4.75
N SER A 343 18.38 -11.07 6.01
CA SER A 343 17.88 -10.26 7.13
C SER A 343 18.33 -8.80 7.03
N GLY A 344 19.53 -8.54 6.53
CA GLY A 344 19.99 -7.18 6.23
C GLY A 344 19.07 -6.47 5.24
N LEU A 345 18.66 -7.18 4.16
CA LEU A 345 17.71 -6.64 3.20
C LEU A 345 16.31 -6.43 3.81
N ASP A 346 15.84 -7.34 4.68
CA ASP A 346 14.57 -7.17 5.38
C ASP A 346 14.58 -5.94 6.28
N ASN A 347 15.63 -5.74 7.05
CA ASN A 347 15.79 -4.59 7.93
C ASN A 347 15.81 -3.28 7.13
N GLU A 348 16.51 -3.27 5.98
CA GLU A 348 16.50 -2.10 5.09
C GLU A 348 15.11 -1.81 4.52
N ILE A 349 14.39 -2.82 4.05
CA ILE A 349 13.01 -2.68 3.55
C ILE A 349 12.07 -2.17 4.64
N ILE A 350 12.15 -2.71 5.85
CA ILE A 350 11.35 -2.26 7.01
C ILE A 350 11.67 -0.81 7.34
N SER A 351 12.95 -0.43 7.38
CA SER A 351 13.37 0.95 7.63
C SER A 351 12.81 1.92 6.59
N LEU A 352 12.88 1.57 5.30
CA LEU A 352 12.32 2.38 4.22
C LEU A 352 10.80 2.52 4.33
N LYS A 353 10.07 1.44 4.65
CA LYS A 353 8.62 1.45 4.87
C LYS A 353 8.22 2.33 6.06
N ASN A 354 8.97 2.28 7.15
CA ASN A 354 8.75 3.14 8.31
C ASN A 354 9.00 4.61 7.96
N LYS A 355 10.09 4.90 7.23
CA LYS A 355 10.40 6.25 6.75
C LYS A 355 9.29 6.79 5.84
N LYS A 356 8.81 5.98 4.90
CA LYS A 356 7.67 6.35 4.07
C LYS A 356 6.45 6.72 4.92
N ARG A 357 6.06 5.88 5.89
CA ARG A 357 4.92 6.15 6.79
C ARG A 357 5.09 7.47 7.56
N GLN A 358 6.30 7.78 8.02
CA GLN A 358 6.59 9.06 8.69
C GLN A 358 6.39 10.24 7.74
N PHE A 359 6.89 10.16 6.50
CA PHE A 359 6.72 11.21 5.51
C PHE A 359 5.28 11.36 5.01
N ASP A 360 4.50 10.28 4.92
CA ASP A 360 3.05 10.35 4.65
C ASP A 360 2.33 11.15 5.75
N ASN A 361 2.69 10.96 7.02
CA ASN A 361 2.14 11.73 8.13
C ASN A 361 2.60 13.20 8.11
N ILE A 362 3.88 13.45 7.83
CA ILE A 362 4.42 14.81 7.68
C ILE A 362 3.70 15.53 6.55
N LYS A 363 3.49 14.88 5.40
CA LYS A 363 2.75 15.46 4.27
C LYS A 363 1.33 15.87 4.66
N LYS A 364 0.60 15.02 5.40
CA LYS A 364 -0.76 15.33 5.85
C LYS A 364 -0.78 16.55 6.78
N ALA A 365 0.12 16.59 7.75
CA ALA A 365 0.23 17.73 8.67
C ALA A 365 0.64 19.00 7.93
N LEU A 366 1.66 18.93 7.09
CA LEU A 366 2.17 20.05 6.32
C LEU A 366 1.13 20.62 5.35
N ASN A 367 0.39 19.75 4.65
CA ASN A 367 -0.72 20.17 3.79
C ASN A 367 -1.80 20.92 4.61
N HIS A 368 -2.18 20.37 5.76
CA HIS A 368 -3.14 21.03 6.65
C HIS A 368 -2.62 22.42 7.09
N ASP A 369 -1.40 22.50 7.56
CA ASP A 369 -0.86 23.75 8.15
C ASP A 369 -0.61 24.83 7.09
N LEU A 370 -0.16 24.46 5.89
CA LEU A 370 0.00 25.38 4.75
C LEU A 370 -1.35 25.84 4.19
N MET A 371 -2.33 24.96 4.03
CA MET A 371 -3.65 25.31 3.48
C MET A 371 -4.53 26.09 4.47
N SER A 372 -4.30 25.93 5.77
CA SER A 372 -4.97 26.70 6.84
C SER A 372 -4.23 28.00 7.22
N ALA A 373 -3.15 28.34 6.53
CA ALA A 373 -2.28 29.51 6.85
C ALA A 373 -1.65 29.49 8.27
N LYS A 374 -1.59 28.34 8.93
CA LYS A 374 -0.87 28.18 10.21
C LYS A 374 0.65 28.33 10.03
N ILE A 375 1.16 27.84 8.90
CA ILE A 375 2.54 28.02 8.47
C ILE A 375 2.54 28.86 7.20
N ARG A 376 3.43 29.83 7.13
CA ARG A 376 3.58 30.71 5.99
C ARG A 376 4.91 30.50 5.29
N VAL A 377 4.89 30.61 3.98
CA VAL A 377 6.10 30.63 3.17
C VAL A 377 6.62 32.06 3.18
N LEU A 378 7.71 32.30 3.90
CA LEU A 378 8.35 33.60 3.94
C LEU A 378 9.07 33.87 2.61
N LYS A 379 8.86 35.06 2.04
CA LYS A 379 9.73 35.57 0.97
C LYS A 379 11.11 35.79 1.58
N LYS A 380 12.15 35.22 0.99
CA LYS A 380 13.53 35.65 1.24
C LYS A 380 13.76 37.01 0.61
#